data_0e6a7e385a439449ad19de8b466ed03a
#
_entry.id   0e6a7e385a439449ad19de8b466ed03a
#
_cell.length_a   1.000
_cell.length_b   1.000
_cell.length_c   1.000
_cell.angle_alpha   90.00
_cell.angle_beta   90.00
_cell.angle_gamma   90.00
#
_symmetry.space_group_name_H-M   'P 1'
#
loop_
_entity.id
_entity.type
_entity.pdbx_description
1 polymer ?
#
loop_
_entity_poly.entity_id
_entity_poly.type
_entity_poly.pdbx_seq_one_letter_code
_entity_poly.pdbx_strand_id
1 'polypeptide(L)'
;MNDEIFVGLHPQARANCPYHAFEYDGRYFVYHFAIGECINVSRQAYECLIGCEDGATPTSSDPELGKELARLKEIGFFNSYTPPVPDDKEFERLLEGRYSSPWTKLELALAETCNLACKYCYCGTCRDEIPNQGLMRESVARQAINGLFAVSGKSKDVHLTLFGGEPLLNKDVFMFAVAYTQKLARLHGKTVTYSMTTNGTLLDDEVITIIKKYNFGLMVSLDGPKELHNGQCPTRGGEGSYDLAVEGIKKLMARRRRVTVRCTMAHPAPNMMKLVRFFEDFGFTRIVRGRV
;
A
#
# COMPACT_ATOMS: atom_id res chain seq x y z
N MET A 1 -8.02 24.70 20.88
CA MET A 1 -7.95 23.25 21.13
C MET A 1 -7.34 22.60 19.87
N ASN A 2 -6.18 23.09 19.56
CA ASN A 2 -5.33 22.64 18.45
C ASN A 2 -4.03 22.27 19.13
N ASP A 3 -3.43 21.14 18.91
CA ASP A 3 -1.98 20.89 19.08
C ASP A 3 -1.56 19.49 19.49
N GLU A 4 -2.44 18.46 19.41
CA GLU A 4 -1.98 17.11 19.76
C GLU A 4 -2.18 16.04 18.67
N ILE A 5 -2.22 16.47 17.39
CA ILE A 5 -2.34 15.51 16.28
C ILE A 5 -0.97 15.00 15.79
N PHE A 6 0.11 15.69 16.12
CA PHE A 6 1.45 15.38 15.63
C PHE A 6 2.33 14.88 16.76
N VAL A 7 2.53 13.58 16.83
CA VAL A 7 3.67 13.00 17.57
C VAL A 7 4.90 13.29 16.72
N GLY A 8 5.73 14.22 17.15
CA GLY A 8 6.96 14.56 16.46
C GLY A 8 7.82 13.30 16.27
N LEU A 9 8.09 12.94 15.05
CA LEU A 9 9.27 12.15 14.75
C LEU A 9 10.44 12.99 15.23
N HIS A 10 11.24 12.43 16.15
CA HIS A 10 12.47 13.08 16.56
C HIS A 10 13.27 13.42 15.28
N PRO A 11 13.70 14.67 15.04
CA PRO A 11 14.23 15.11 13.75
C PRO A 11 15.56 14.47 13.33
N GLN A 12 16.04 13.48 14.05
CA GLN A 12 17.23 12.72 13.73
C GLN A 12 16.90 11.25 13.50
N ALA A 13 16.31 10.93 12.34
CA ALA A 13 16.46 9.60 11.78
C ALA A 13 17.96 9.42 11.48
N ARG A 14 18.67 8.71 12.36
CA ARG A 14 20.11 8.42 12.21
C ARG A 14 20.25 7.50 11.01
N ALA A 15 20.98 7.93 10.00
CA ALA A 15 21.03 7.29 8.67
C ALA A 15 21.53 5.83 8.70
N ASN A 16 22.18 5.40 9.77
CA ASN A 16 22.81 4.07 9.89
C ASN A 16 22.32 3.26 11.11
N CYS A 17 21.33 3.72 11.87
CA CYS A 17 20.86 2.99 13.04
C CYS A 17 19.90 1.87 12.60
N PRO A 18 20.15 0.59 12.96
CA PRO A 18 19.31 -0.53 12.54
C PRO A 18 17.97 -0.58 13.28
N TYR A 19 17.77 0.25 14.28
CA TYR A 19 16.55 0.28 15.09
C TYR A 19 16.03 1.70 15.33
N HIS A 20 14.77 1.79 15.75
CA HIS A 20 14.12 3.02 16.20
C HIS A 20 13.51 2.80 17.58
N ALA A 21 13.88 3.63 18.55
CA ALA A 21 13.33 3.62 19.90
C ALA A 21 12.24 4.69 20.02
N PHE A 22 11.09 4.35 20.63
CA PHE A 22 9.96 5.26 20.81
C PHE A 22 9.18 4.97 22.08
N GLU A 23 8.50 5.97 22.59
CA GLU A 23 7.57 5.87 23.71
C GLU A 23 6.12 5.85 23.17
N TYR A 24 5.29 4.98 23.72
CA TYR A 24 3.88 4.92 23.43
C TYR A 24 3.08 4.49 24.66
N ASP A 25 2.08 5.29 25.06
CA ASP A 25 1.18 5.04 26.19
C ASP A 25 1.94 4.74 27.50
N GLY A 26 2.97 5.51 27.80
CA GLY A 26 3.83 5.35 28.98
C GLY A 26 4.70 4.09 28.98
N ARG A 27 4.83 3.42 27.85
CA ARG A 27 5.69 2.26 27.64
C ARG A 27 6.76 2.57 26.61
N TYR A 28 7.89 1.91 26.71
CA TYR A 28 9.04 2.14 25.87
C TYR A 28 9.27 0.94 24.94
N PHE A 29 9.51 1.22 23.67
CA PHE A 29 9.66 0.21 22.64
C PHE A 29 10.87 0.49 21.77
N VAL A 30 11.42 -0.58 21.21
CA VAL A 30 12.43 -0.52 20.16
C VAL A 30 11.98 -1.39 18.99
N TYR A 31 12.06 -0.84 17.80
CA TYR A 31 11.72 -1.53 16.55
C TYR A 31 12.98 -1.68 15.68
N HIS A 32 13.27 -2.90 15.26
CA HIS A 32 14.40 -3.18 14.39
C HIS A 32 13.94 -3.34 12.95
N PHE A 33 14.51 -2.54 12.04
CA PHE A 33 14.04 -2.46 10.66
C PHE A 33 14.23 -3.75 9.85
N ALA A 34 15.34 -4.48 10.08
CA ALA A 34 15.67 -5.65 9.30
C ALA A 34 14.98 -6.93 9.77
N ILE A 35 14.88 -7.14 11.08
CA ILE A 35 14.21 -8.32 11.64
C ILE A 35 12.70 -8.13 11.83
N GLY A 36 12.20 -6.88 11.70
CA GLY A 36 10.77 -6.56 11.80
C GLY A 36 10.19 -6.72 13.23
N GLU A 37 11.04 -6.86 14.24
CA GLU A 37 10.64 -7.07 15.64
C GLU A 37 10.44 -5.75 16.38
N CYS A 38 9.36 -5.69 17.18
CA CYS A 38 9.09 -4.60 18.09
C CYS A 38 9.11 -5.14 19.52
N ILE A 39 10.03 -4.65 20.34
CA ILE A 39 10.30 -5.17 21.68
C ILE A 39 9.99 -4.09 22.71
N ASN A 40 9.25 -4.46 23.76
CA ASN A 40 9.08 -3.60 24.94
C ASN A 40 10.35 -3.62 25.74
N VAL A 41 10.83 -2.44 26.13
CA VAL A 41 12.06 -2.23 26.91
C VAL A 41 11.81 -1.38 28.14
N SER A 42 12.72 -1.43 29.10
CA SER A 42 12.70 -0.54 30.26
C SER A 42 12.94 0.92 29.84
N ARG A 43 12.54 1.87 30.69
CA ARG A 43 12.84 3.29 30.47
C ARG A 43 14.35 3.53 30.39
N GLN A 44 15.14 2.85 31.23
CA GLN A 44 16.58 2.97 31.24
C GLN A 44 17.21 2.47 29.93
N ALA A 45 16.71 1.34 29.41
CA ALA A 45 17.14 0.82 28.11
C ALA A 45 16.76 1.77 26.98
N TYR A 46 15.56 2.32 27.00
CA TYR A 46 15.10 3.32 26.03
C TYR A 46 16.03 4.55 26.02
N GLU A 47 16.29 5.17 27.20
CA GLU A 47 17.15 6.33 27.33
C GLU A 47 18.60 6.03 26.86
N CYS A 48 19.10 4.83 27.17
CA CYS A 48 20.40 4.36 26.68
C CYS A 48 20.42 4.22 25.15
N LEU A 49 19.38 3.62 24.55
CA LEU A 49 19.30 3.36 23.12
C LEU A 49 19.14 4.63 22.28
N ILE A 50 18.38 5.63 22.76
CA ILE A 50 18.28 6.93 22.08
C ILE A 50 19.56 7.76 22.22
N GLY A 51 20.38 7.49 23.25
CA GLY A 51 21.65 8.17 23.48
C GLY A 51 22.83 7.57 22.73
N CYS A 52 22.70 6.36 22.16
CA CYS A 52 23.79 5.70 21.44
C CYS A 52 24.10 6.38 20.11
N GLU A 53 25.39 6.53 19.80
CA GLU A 53 25.83 6.93 18.46
C GLU A 53 25.64 5.82 17.44
N ASP A 54 25.57 6.19 16.17
CA ASP A 54 25.28 5.28 15.06
C ASP A 54 26.17 4.02 15.06
N GLY A 55 25.54 2.85 15.20
CA GLY A 55 26.20 1.55 15.13
C GLY A 55 26.94 1.07 16.38
N ALA A 56 26.95 1.84 17.46
CA ALA A 56 27.56 1.39 18.72
C ALA A 56 26.61 0.41 19.44
N THR A 57 27.17 -0.69 19.94
CA THR A 57 26.46 -1.56 20.87
C THR A 57 26.49 -0.90 22.26
N PRO A 58 25.33 -0.55 22.83
CA PRO A 58 25.30 0.09 24.14
C PRO A 58 25.77 -0.89 25.22
N THR A 59 26.52 -0.35 26.19
CA THR A 59 26.97 -1.07 27.37
C THR A 59 26.58 -0.32 28.63
N SER A 60 26.37 -1.03 29.73
CA SER A 60 26.00 -0.44 31.00
C SER A 60 26.73 -1.14 32.15
N SER A 61 27.13 -0.37 33.18
CA SER A 61 27.60 -0.90 34.45
C SER A 61 26.47 -1.28 35.41
N ASP A 62 25.24 -0.86 35.11
CA ASP A 62 24.02 -1.28 35.83
C ASP A 62 23.70 -2.75 35.51
N PRO A 63 23.60 -3.65 36.50
CA PRO A 63 23.38 -5.08 36.25
C PRO A 63 22.07 -5.42 35.56
N GLU A 64 20.99 -4.71 35.85
CA GLU A 64 19.69 -4.99 35.26
C GLU A 64 19.62 -4.47 33.81
N LEU A 65 20.07 -3.25 33.60
CA LEU A 65 20.19 -2.70 32.23
C LEU A 65 21.17 -3.53 31.38
N GLY A 66 22.29 -3.98 31.97
CA GLY A 66 23.27 -4.83 31.31
C GLY A 66 22.66 -6.16 30.83
N LYS A 67 21.79 -6.80 31.62
CA LYS A 67 21.09 -8.03 31.24
C LYS A 67 20.11 -7.76 30.08
N GLU A 68 19.37 -6.66 30.13
CA GLU A 68 18.42 -6.29 29.08
C GLU A 68 19.11 -6.02 27.74
N LEU A 69 20.22 -5.25 27.76
CA LEU A 69 21.05 -4.99 26.58
C LEU A 69 21.70 -6.27 26.03
N ALA A 70 22.16 -7.18 26.91
CA ALA A 70 22.70 -8.48 26.53
C ALA A 70 21.64 -9.33 25.80
N ARG A 71 20.40 -9.36 26.29
CA ARG A 71 19.27 -10.04 25.62
C ARG A 71 19.01 -9.47 24.24
N LEU A 72 18.98 -8.15 24.08
CA LEU A 72 18.83 -7.51 22.77
C LEU A 72 19.99 -7.88 21.83
N LYS A 73 21.21 -7.99 22.35
CA LYS A 73 22.39 -8.42 21.59
C LYS A 73 22.28 -9.88 21.14
N GLU A 74 21.86 -10.78 22.02
CA GLU A 74 21.69 -12.22 21.71
C GLU A 74 20.72 -12.46 20.55
N ILE A 75 19.65 -11.70 20.45
CA ILE A 75 18.69 -11.77 19.33
C ILE A 75 19.17 -11.02 18.08
N GLY A 76 20.42 -10.51 18.08
CA GLY A 76 20.99 -9.83 16.92
C GLY A 76 20.52 -8.40 16.72
N PHE A 77 19.90 -7.77 17.74
CA PHE A 77 19.25 -6.47 17.62
C PHE A 77 20.21 -5.32 17.25
N PHE A 78 21.49 -5.46 17.53
CA PHE A 78 22.52 -4.46 17.20
C PHE A 78 23.31 -4.80 15.93
N ASN A 79 23.01 -5.92 15.28
CA ASN A 79 23.71 -6.31 14.08
C ASN A 79 23.25 -5.44 12.89
N SER A 80 24.20 -4.88 12.16
CA SER A 80 23.91 -4.30 10.86
C SER A 80 23.42 -5.40 9.92
N TYR A 81 22.23 -5.26 9.39
CA TYR A 81 21.70 -6.18 8.38
C TYR A 81 22.12 -5.71 6.99
N THR A 82 23.01 -6.44 6.38
CA THR A 82 23.26 -6.34 4.95
C THR A 82 22.51 -7.50 4.30
N PRO A 83 21.45 -7.24 3.50
CA PRO A 83 20.79 -8.30 2.80
C PRO A 83 21.79 -9.04 1.92
N PRO A 84 21.75 -10.39 1.89
CA PRO A 84 22.62 -11.15 1.01
C PRO A 84 22.37 -10.72 -0.43
N VAL A 85 23.40 -10.23 -1.10
CA VAL A 85 23.38 -9.98 -2.54
C VAL A 85 23.71 -11.31 -3.21
N PRO A 86 22.79 -11.90 -4.00
CA PRO A 86 23.08 -13.12 -4.71
C PRO A 86 24.29 -12.92 -5.64
N ASP A 87 25.14 -13.92 -5.74
CA ASP A 87 26.18 -13.90 -6.75
C ASP A 87 25.58 -13.96 -8.18
N ASP A 88 26.38 -13.64 -9.18
CA ASP A 88 25.90 -13.57 -10.58
C ASP A 88 25.26 -14.88 -11.04
N LYS A 89 25.75 -16.04 -10.61
CA LYS A 89 25.21 -17.35 -10.97
C LYS A 89 23.89 -17.66 -10.27
N GLU A 90 23.77 -17.23 -9.02
CA GLU A 90 22.53 -17.34 -8.26
C GLU A 90 21.48 -16.39 -8.83
N PHE A 91 21.89 -15.19 -9.19
CA PHE A 91 21.02 -14.22 -9.86
C PHE A 91 20.54 -14.71 -11.23
N GLU A 92 21.42 -15.28 -12.07
CA GLU A 92 21.06 -15.88 -13.35
C GLU A 92 20.06 -17.04 -13.16
N ARG A 93 20.27 -17.95 -12.21
CA ARG A 93 19.31 -19.04 -11.91
C ARG A 93 17.95 -18.50 -11.47
N LEU A 94 17.92 -17.44 -10.65
CA LEU A 94 16.69 -16.81 -10.23
C LEU A 94 15.95 -16.17 -11.42
N LEU A 95 16.68 -15.57 -12.35
CA LEU A 95 16.13 -15.02 -13.59
C LEU A 95 15.60 -16.12 -14.51
N GLU A 96 16.38 -17.18 -14.77
CA GLU A 96 15.95 -18.31 -15.61
C GLU A 96 14.69 -18.96 -15.04
N GLY A 97 14.62 -19.22 -13.74
CA GLY A 97 13.44 -19.74 -13.07
C GLY A 97 12.23 -18.83 -13.21
N ARG A 98 12.43 -17.52 -13.22
CA ARG A 98 11.38 -16.52 -13.35
C ARG A 98 10.86 -16.40 -14.79
N TYR A 99 11.73 -16.46 -15.77
CA TYR A 99 11.37 -16.37 -17.20
C TYR A 99 10.81 -17.67 -17.76
N SER A 100 11.17 -18.83 -17.20
CA SER A 100 10.61 -20.12 -17.59
C SER A 100 9.22 -20.41 -17.01
N SER A 101 8.80 -19.63 -15.99
CA SER A 101 7.48 -19.78 -15.37
C SER A 101 6.38 -19.12 -16.21
N PRO A 102 5.20 -19.74 -16.35
CA PRO A 102 4.08 -19.13 -17.04
C PRO A 102 3.69 -17.78 -16.41
N TRP A 103 3.44 -16.79 -17.22
CA TRP A 103 2.96 -15.49 -16.73
C TRP A 103 1.44 -15.58 -16.52
N THR A 104 1.03 -15.47 -15.27
CA THR A 104 -0.37 -15.63 -14.87
C THR A 104 -1.01 -14.35 -14.36
N LYS A 105 -0.26 -13.25 -14.36
CA LYS A 105 -0.74 -11.95 -13.88
C LYS A 105 -0.57 -10.89 -14.96
N LEU A 106 -1.60 -10.08 -15.14
CA LEU A 106 -1.61 -8.92 -16.03
C LEU A 106 -2.13 -7.71 -15.25
N GLU A 107 -1.45 -6.60 -15.36
CA GLU A 107 -1.94 -5.30 -14.90
C GLU A 107 -2.27 -4.43 -16.10
N LEU A 108 -3.49 -3.87 -16.12
CA LEU A 108 -3.95 -2.92 -17.13
C LEU A 108 -4.09 -1.54 -16.48
N ALA A 109 -3.26 -0.60 -16.91
CA ALA A 109 -3.40 0.81 -16.56
C ALA A 109 -4.49 1.43 -17.45
N LEU A 110 -5.75 1.36 -17.00
CA LEU A 110 -6.92 1.76 -17.79
C LEU A 110 -6.95 3.26 -18.10
N ALA A 111 -6.40 4.07 -17.20
CA ALA A 111 -6.29 5.52 -17.35
C ALA A 111 -4.94 6.00 -16.81
N GLU A 112 -4.21 6.77 -17.60
CA GLU A 112 -2.98 7.47 -17.17
C GLU A 112 -3.30 8.78 -16.45
N THR A 113 -4.58 9.16 -16.42
CA THR A 113 -5.09 10.35 -15.75
C THR A 113 -5.92 10.00 -14.51
N CYS A 114 -6.12 10.97 -13.63
CA CYS A 114 -6.94 10.86 -12.44
C CYS A 114 -7.85 12.09 -12.31
N ASN A 115 -9.01 11.95 -11.73
CA ASN A 115 -9.91 13.06 -11.40
C ASN A 115 -9.54 13.78 -10.09
N LEU A 116 -8.56 13.23 -9.34
CA LEU A 116 -7.97 13.86 -8.16
C LEU A 116 -6.57 14.40 -8.44
N ALA A 117 -6.13 15.34 -7.60
CA ALA A 117 -4.80 15.97 -7.63
C ALA A 117 -4.06 15.74 -6.30
N CYS A 118 -3.89 14.47 -5.90
CA CYS A 118 -3.24 14.13 -4.64
C CYS A 118 -1.80 14.64 -4.61
N LYS A 119 -1.43 15.39 -3.58
CA LYS A 119 -0.14 16.08 -3.42
C LYS A 119 1.07 15.13 -3.41
N TYR A 120 0.85 13.88 -3.00
CA TYR A 120 1.86 12.85 -2.91
C TYR A 120 1.87 11.89 -4.11
N CYS A 121 1.08 12.14 -5.15
CA CYS A 121 0.94 11.20 -6.26
C CYS A 121 2.23 11.08 -7.06
N TYR A 122 2.84 9.88 -7.06
CA TYR A 122 4.07 9.60 -7.78
C TYR A 122 3.87 9.43 -9.30
N CYS A 123 2.63 9.15 -9.72
CA CYS A 123 2.30 8.98 -11.15
C CYS A 123 2.32 10.30 -11.94
N GLY A 124 2.54 11.45 -11.27
CA GLY A 124 2.51 12.76 -11.93
C GLY A 124 1.16 13.14 -12.55
N THR A 125 0.11 12.33 -12.30
CA THR A 125 -1.23 12.54 -12.89
C THR A 125 -1.90 13.84 -12.48
N CYS A 126 -1.34 14.52 -11.48
CA CYS A 126 -1.74 15.84 -11.01
C CYS A 126 -0.90 16.97 -11.60
N ARG A 127 0.14 16.69 -12.39
CA ARG A 127 0.98 17.70 -13.00
C ARG A 127 0.60 17.85 -14.47
N ASP A 128 0.35 19.08 -14.89
CA ASP A 128 0.03 19.43 -16.29
C ASP A 128 1.19 19.17 -17.28
N GLU A 129 2.33 18.68 -16.77
CA GLU A 129 3.58 18.49 -17.49
C GLU A 129 3.69 17.18 -18.27
N ILE A 130 2.74 16.22 -18.10
CA ILE A 130 2.77 14.96 -18.84
C ILE A 130 1.84 15.07 -20.06
N PRO A 131 2.39 15.24 -21.27
CA PRO A 131 1.60 15.24 -22.49
C PRO A 131 0.94 13.85 -22.70
N ASN A 132 -0.30 13.83 -23.16
CA ASN A 132 -1.04 12.62 -23.57
C ASN A 132 -1.40 11.65 -22.43
N GLN A 133 -1.91 12.17 -21.32
CA GLN A 133 -2.58 11.34 -20.32
C GLN A 133 -3.84 10.73 -20.93
N GLY A 134 -3.69 9.53 -21.49
CA GLY A 134 -4.72 8.87 -22.26
C GLY A 134 -5.55 7.89 -21.45
N LEU A 135 -6.73 7.59 -22.00
CA LEU A 135 -7.50 6.42 -21.63
C LEU A 135 -7.04 5.24 -22.51
N MET A 136 -6.87 4.07 -21.91
CA MET A 136 -6.54 2.85 -22.65
C MET A 136 -7.62 2.55 -23.70
N ARG A 137 -7.23 2.27 -24.94
CA ARG A 137 -8.19 1.82 -25.96
C ARG A 137 -8.56 0.36 -25.73
N GLU A 138 -9.80 0.01 -26.05
CA GLU A 138 -10.31 -1.38 -25.96
C GLU A 138 -9.41 -2.36 -26.74
N SER A 139 -8.90 -1.95 -27.91
CA SER A 139 -8.00 -2.77 -28.73
C SER A 139 -6.71 -3.15 -28.00
N VAL A 140 -6.15 -2.23 -27.20
CA VAL A 140 -4.94 -2.47 -26.38
C VAL A 140 -5.27 -3.46 -25.24
N ALA A 141 -6.37 -3.23 -24.52
CA ALA A 141 -6.83 -4.15 -23.48
C ALA A 141 -7.05 -5.56 -24.05
N ARG A 142 -7.68 -5.67 -25.21
CA ARG A 142 -7.94 -6.92 -25.92
C ARG A 142 -6.65 -7.67 -26.25
N GLN A 143 -5.65 -6.97 -26.80
CA GLN A 143 -4.35 -7.55 -27.15
C GLN A 143 -3.60 -8.02 -25.91
N ALA A 144 -3.56 -7.22 -24.84
CA ALA A 144 -2.91 -7.57 -23.59
C ALA A 144 -3.55 -8.79 -22.93
N ILE A 145 -4.90 -8.86 -22.89
CA ILE A 145 -5.62 -10.01 -22.34
C ILE A 145 -5.37 -11.27 -23.19
N ASN A 146 -5.37 -11.17 -24.52
CA ASN A 146 -5.00 -12.30 -25.40
C ASN A 146 -3.58 -12.78 -25.09
N GLY A 147 -2.64 -11.84 -24.91
CA GLY A 147 -1.26 -12.16 -24.51
C GLY A 147 -1.20 -12.92 -23.20
N LEU A 148 -1.93 -12.48 -22.16
CA LEU A 148 -2.00 -13.20 -20.88
C LEU A 148 -2.43 -14.67 -21.08
N PHE A 149 -3.49 -14.91 -21.83
CA PHE A 149 -3.96 -16.28 -22.06
C PHE A 149 -2.99 -17.12 -22.91
N ALA A 150 -2.28 -16.51 -23.84
CA ALA A 150 -1.26 -17.19 -24.66
C ALA A 150 -0.04 -17.62 -23.82
N VAL A 151 0.45 -16.73 -22.91
CA VAL A 151 1.66 -17.00 -22.14
C VAL A 151 1.41 -17.70 -20.79
N SER A 152 0.16 -17.80 -20.36
CA SER A 152 -0.19 -18.48 -19.10
C SER A 152 -0.08 -20.01 -19.17
N GLY A 153 0.18 -20.57 -20.32
CA GLY A 153 0.44 -22.00 -20.52
C GLY A 153 -0.63 -22.90 -19.88
N LYS A 154 -0.18 -23.92 -19.14
CA LYS A 154 -1.06 -24.88 -18.45
C LYS A 154 -1.60 -24.37 -17.09
N SER A 155 -1.27 -23.17 -16.65
CA SER A 155 -1.77 -22.64 -15.39
C SER A 155 -3.30 -22.56 -15.43
N LYS A 156 -3.94 -23.04 -14.36
CA LYS A 156 -5.40 -23.00 -14.23
C LYS A 156 -5.93 -21.62 -13.85
N ASP A 157 -5.10 -20.83 -13.17
CA ASP A 157 -5.49 -19.55 -12.61
C ASP A 157 -4.74 -18.41 -13.29
N VAL A 158 -5.46 -17.35 -13.61
CA VAL A 158 -4.90 -16.07 -14.07
C VAL A 158 -5.45 -14.93 -13.24
N HIS A 159 -4.69 -13.85 -13.13
CA HIS A 159 -5.05 -12.68 -12.37
C HIS A 159 -5.01 -11.42 -13.22
N LEU A 160 -6.07 -10.61 -13.14
CA LEU A 160 -6.15 -9.33 -13.81
C LEU A 160 -6.26 -8.20 -12.77
N THR A 161 -5.26 -7.33 -12.76
CA THR A 161 -5.28 -6.09 -11.98
C THR A 161 -5.73 -4.94 -12.88
N LEU A 162 -6.75 -4.21 -12.44
CA LEU A 162 -7.22 -2.99 -13.10
C LEU A 162 -6.73 -1.79 -12.31
N PHE A 163 -5.90 -0.97 -12.93
CA PHE A 163 -5.13 0.08 -12.27
C PHE A 163 -5.04 1.34 -13.12
N GLY A 164 -4.27 2.33 -12.67
CA GLY A 164 -3.99 3.59 -13.36
C GLY A 164 -4.03 4.78 -12.41
N GLY A 165 -4.22 5.97 -12.93
CA GLY A 165 -4.51 7.14 -12.10
C GLY A 165 -5.83 6.94 -11.35
N GLU A 166 -6.94 6.94 -12.08
CA GLU A 166 -8.22 6.40 -11.60
C GLU A 166 -8.83 5.48 -12.68
N PRO A 167 -8.85 4.16 -12.45
CA PRO A 167 -9.28 3.20 -13.49
C PRO A 167 -10.72 3.40 -13.93
N LEU A 168 -11.59 3.89 -13.06
CA LEU A 168 -13.02 4.09 -13.36
C LEU A 168 -13.30 5.32 -14.24
N LEU A 169 -12.31 6.16 -14.54
CA LEU A 169 -12.42 7.14 -15.63
C LEU A 169 -12.60 6.47 -16.98
N ASN A 170 -12.15 5.22 -17.12
CA ASN A 170 -12.30 4.41 -18.32
C ASN A 170 -13.26 3.23 -18.07
N LYS A 171 -14.48 3.56 -17.64
CA LYS A 171 -15.48 2.56 -17.25
C LYS A 171 -15.80 1.59 -18.39
N ASP A 172 -15.86 2.06 -19.63
CA ASP A 172 -16.17 1.21 -20.77
C ASP A 172 -15.13 0.10 -20.97
N VAL A 173 -13.85 0.46 -20.91
CA VAL A 173 -12.76 -0.53 -21.01
C VAL A 173 -12.65 -1.39 -19.75
N PHE A 174 -13.00 -0.88 -18.57
CA PHE A 174 -13.16 -1.69 -17.37
C PHE A 174 -14.19 -2.81 -17.57
N MET A 175 -15.39 -2.45 -18.03
CA MET A 175 -16.49 -3.41 -18.29
C MET A 175 -16.09 -4.40 -19.38
N PHE A 176 -15.51 -3.91 -20.47
CA PHE A 176 -15.00 -4.74 -21.55
C PHE A 176 -13.94 -5.73 -21.06
N ALA A 177 -12.94 -5.28 -20.33
CA ALA A 177 -11.84 -6.12 -19.86
C ALA A 177 -12.34 -7.28 -19.00
N VAL A 178 -13.28 -7.03 -18.08
CA VAL A 178 -13.88 -8.06 -17.25
C VAL A 178 -14.68 -9.06 -18.10
N ALA A 179 -15.55 -8.58 -18.97
CA ALA A 179 -16.38 -9.43 -19.81
C ALA A 179 -15.55 -10.29 -20.77
N TYR A 180 -14.53 -9.68 -21.39
CA TYR A 180 -13.66 -10.37 -22.34
C TYR A 180 -12.76 -11.40 -21.68
N THR A 181 -12.17 -11.08 -20.52
CA THR A 181 -11.38 -12.03 -19.75
C THR A 181 -12.20 -13.22 -19.30
N GLN A 182 -13.46 -13.01 -18.87
CA GLN A 182 -14.37 -14.10 -18.50
C GLN A 182 -14.74 -14.98 -19.71
N LYS A 183 -14.88 -14.40 -20.90
CA LYS A 183 -15.09 -15.15 -22.13
C LYS A 183 -13.91 -16.07 -22.42
N LEU A 184 -12.68 -15.53 -22.39
CA LEU A 184 -11.48 -16.33 -22.65
C LEU A 184 -11.23 -17.37 -21.57
N ALA A 185 -11.49 -17.05 -20.30
CA ALA A 185 -11.38 -18.00 -19.20
C ALA A 185 -12.21 -19.27 -19.45
N ARG A 186 -13.46 -19.08 -19.86
CA ARG A 186 -14.34 -20.22 -20.24
C ARG A 186 -13.80 -21.01 -21.41
N LEU A 187 -13.29 -20.34 -22.45
CA LEU A 187 -12.74 -21.00 -23.64
C LEU A 187 -11.49 -21.81 -23.32
N HIS A 188 -10.65 -21.35 -22.40
CA HIS A 188 -9.39 -21.97 -22.03
C HIS A 188 -9.46 -22.84 -20.76
N GLY A 189 -10.65 -23.02 -20.16
CA GLY A 189 -10.81 -23.80 -18.92
C GLY A 189 -10.02 -23.23 -17.74
N LYS A 190 -9.91 -21.88 -17.64
CA LYS A 190 -9.16 -21.18 -16.59
C LYS A 190 -10.08 -20.45 -15.63
N THR A 191 -9.59 -20.23 -14.41
CA THR A 191 -10.20 -19.34 -13.40
C THR A 191 -9.55 -17.96 -13.47
N VAL A 192 -10.35 -16.92 -13.36
CA VAL A 192 -9.84 -15.53 -13.29
C VAL A 192 -10.15 -14.92 -11.93
N THR A 193 -9.14 -14.32 -11.33
CA THR A 193 -9.28 -13.45 -10.16
C THR A 193 -8.98 -12.01 -10.56
N TYR A 194 -9.61 -11.05 -9.88
CA TYR A 194 -9.50 -9.63 -10.20
C TYR A 194 -9.03 -8.84 -8.99
N SER A 195 -8.26 -7.79 -9.24
CA SER A 195 -8.01 -6.75 -8.25
C SER A 195 -8.11 -5.36 -8.87
N MET A 196 -8.45 -4.37 -8.04
CA MET A 196 -8.53 -2.97 -8.42
C MET A 196 -8.21 -2.08 -7.23
N THR A 197 -7.49 -0.98 -7.49
CA THR A 197 -7.38 0.15 -6.56
C THR A 197 -8.12 1.33 -7.17
N THR A 198 -8.96 2.00 -6.37
CA THR A 198 -9.73 3.17 -6.80
C THR A 198 -9.78 4.23 -5.69
N ASN A 199 -9.90 5.49 -6.07
CA ASN A 199 -10.16 6.57 -5.10
C ASN A 199 -11.61 6.61 -4.60
N GLY A 200 -12.49 5.76 -5.15
CA GLY A 200 -13.86 5.58 -4.70
C GLY A 200 -14.86 6.61 -5.20
N THR A 201 -14.43 7.71 -5.81
CA THR A 201 -15.33 8.82 -6.23
C THR A 201 -16.27 8.46 -7.38
N LEU A 202 -15.91 7.43 -8.17
CA LEU A 202 -16.64 6.99 -9.36
C LEU A 202 -17.33 5.62 -9.20
N LEU A 203 -17.46 5.14 -7.96
CA LEU A 203 -18.15 3.89 -7.65
C LEU A 203 -19.66 4.06 -7.82
N ASP A 204 -20.20 3.57 -8.92
CA ASP A 204 -21.64 3.49 -9.18
C ASP A 204 -22.19 2.07 -9.00
N ASP A 205 -23.49 1.94 -9.13
CA ASP A 205 -24.22 0.67 -8.91
C ASP A 205 -23.82 -0.42 -9.90
N GLU A 206 -23.51 -0.07 -11.13
CA GLU A 206 -23.10 -1.01 -12.16
C GLU A 206 -21.70 -1.57 -11.88
N VAL A 207 -20.74 -0.69 -11.58
CA VAL A 207 -19.37 -1.06 -11.18
C VAL A 207 -19.40 -1.93 -9.92
N ILE A 208 -20.16 -1.53 -8.89
CA ILE A 208 -20.29 -2.29 -7.63
C ILE A 208 -20.89 -3.67 -7.88
N THR A 209 -21.84 -3.80 -8.79
CA THR A 209 -22.45 -5.08 -9.16
C THR A 209 -21.39 -6.02 -9.78
N ILE A 210 -20.54 -5.52 -10.67
CA ILE A 210 -19.44 -6.29 -11.27
C ILE A 210 -18.40 -6.68 -10.24
N ILE A 211 -17.98 -5.73 -9.38
CA ILE A 211 -17.05 -5.98 -8.29
C ILE A 211 -17.52 -7.10 -7.37
N LYS A 212 -18.81 -7.08 -7.02
CA LYS A 212 -19.43 -8.11 -6.18
C LYS A 212 -19.53 -9.45 -6.91
N LYS A 213 -20.03 -9.44 -8.16
CA LYS A 213 -20.23 -10.65 -8.97
C LYS A 213 -18.95 -11.45 -9.14
N TYR A 214 -17.83 -10.79 -9.38
CA TYR A 214 -16.54 -11.44 -9.64
C TYR A 214 -15.59 -11.39 -8.44
N ASN A 215 -16.08 -11.04 -7.28
CA ASN A 215 -15.35 -11.01 -5.99
C ASN A 215 -13.98 -10.35 -6.09
N PHE A 216 -13.90 -9.13 -6.59
CA PHE A 216 -12.66 -8.38 -6.74
C PHE A 216 -11.88 -8.26 -5.43
N GLY A 217 -10.55 -8.42 -5.48
CA GLY A 217 -9.64 -7.90 -4.47
C GLY A 217 -9.62 -6.38 -4.56
N LEU A 218 -10.49 -5.70 -3.81
CA LEU A 218 -10.67 -4.25 -3.93
C LEU A 218 -9.99 -3.51 -2.80
N MET A 219 -9.27 -2.45 -3.19
CA MET A 219 -8.66 -1.48 -2.31
C MET A 219 -9.19 -0.09 -2.64
N VAL A 220 -9.73 0.62 -1.65
CA VAL A 220 -10.18 2.00 -1.80
C VAL A 220 -9.22 2.94 -1.10
N SER A 221 -8.90 4.06 -1.75
CA SER A 221 -7.99 5.06 -1.19
C SER A 221 -8.77 6.07 -0.36
N LEU A 222 -8.44 6.17 0.92
CA LEU A 222 -8.97 7.19 1.83
C LEU A 222 -7.92 7.47 2.91
N ASP A 223 -7.47 8.71 3.05
CA ASP A 223 -6.33 9.03 3.91
C ASP A 223 -6.71 9.30 5.37
N GLY A 224 -7.99 9.35 5.67
CA GLY A 224 -8.47 9.57 7.03
C GLY A 224 -9.68 10.49 7.10
N PRO A 225 -9.85 11.25 8.21
CA PRO A 225 -10.90 12.24 8.37
C PRO A 225 -10.92 13.30 7.26
N LYS A 226 -12.05 13.97 7.11
CA LYS A 226 -12.33 14.88 5.98
C LYS A 226 -11.26 15.94 5.75
N GLU A 227 -10.81 16.58 6.81
CA GLU A 227 -9.81 17.65 6.74
C GLU A 227 -8.47 17.11 6.24
N LEU A 228 -8.05 15.94 6.76
CA LEU A 228 -6.80 15.29 6.35
C LEU A 228 -6.87 14.85 4.89
N HIS A 229 -7.94 14.16 4.51
CA HIS A 229 -8.11 13.67 3.14
C HIS A 229 -8.20 14.81 2.12
N ASN A 230 -9.04 15.81 2.38
CA ASN A 230 -9.19 16.97 1.50
C ASN A 230 -7.90 17.80 1.38
N GLY A 231 -7.13 17.89 2.46
CA GLY A 231 -5.83 18.57 2.47
C GLY A 231 -4.78 17.89 1.57
N GLN A 232 -4.90 16.58 1.36
CA GLN A 232 -3.95 15.79 0.59
C GLN A 232 -4.43 15.41 -0.80
N CYS A 233 -5.72 15.11 -0.96
CA CYS A 233 -6.33 14.62 -2.20
C CYS A 233 -7.49 15.52 -2.66
N PRO A 234 -7.23 16.78 -3.07
CA PRO A 234 -8.26 17.59 -3.69
C PRO A 234 -8.65 17.04 -5.08
N THR A 235 -9.81 17.45 -5.57
CA THR A 235 -10.17 17.29 -6.98
C THR A 235 -9.22 18.13 -7.86
N ARG A 236 -9.22 17.92 -9.17
CA ARG A 236 -8.48 18.80 -10.11
C ARG A 236 -8.94 20.26 -10.07
N GLY A 237 -10.20 20.50 -9.68
CA GLY A 237 -10.74 21.86 -9.45
C GLY A 237 -10.30 22.50 -8.13
N GLY A 238 -9.55 21.79 -7.28
CA GLY A 238 -9.11 22.27 -5.96
C GLY A 238 -10.11 22.03 -4.84
N GLU A 239 -11.26 21.45 -5.11
CA GLU A 239 -12.29 21.15 -4.12
C GLU A 239 -11.95 19.88 -3.32
N GLY A 240 -12.53 19.73 -2.13
CA GLY A 240 -12.36 18.51 -1.33
C GLY A 240 -13.02 17.29 -1.98
N SER A 241 -12.34 16.14 -2.00
CA SER A 241 -12.83 14.90 -2.60
C SER A 241 -13.44 13.92 -1.58
N TYR A 242 -13.33 14.18 -0.29
CA TYR A 242 -13.75 13.25 0.77
C TYR A 242 -15.21 12.81 0.66
N ASP A 243 -16.13 13.75 0.48
CA ASP A 243 -17.56 13.44 0.46
C ASP A 243 -17.91 12.53 -0.73
N LEU A 244 -17.32 12.79 -1.90
CA LEU A 244 -17.48 11.95 -3.09
C LEU A 244 -16.93 10.53 -2.87
N ALA A 245 -15.73 10.43 -2.32
CA ALA A 245 -15.11 9.13 -2.02
C ALA A 245 -15.94 8.35 -1.00
N VAL A 246 -16.35 8.99 0.10
CA VAL A 246 -17.15 8.38 1.15
C VAL A 246 -18.52 7.92 0.66
N GLU A 247 -19.17 8.68 -0.22
CA GLU A 247 -20.44 8.27 -0.83
C GLU A 247 -20.29 6.95 -1.60
N GLY A 248 -19.29 6.86 -2.49
CA GLY A 248 -18.99 5.65 -3.25
C GLY A 248 -18.60 4.46 -2.34
N ILE A 249 -17.77 4.70 -1.33
CA ILE A 249 -17.35 3.69 -0.36
C ILE A 249 -18.56 3.16 0.43
N LYS A 250 -19.45 4.02 0.91
CA LYS A 250 -20.66 3.61 1.63
C LYS A 250 -21.61 2.77 0.75
N LYS A 251 -21.81 3.15 -0.52
CA LYS A 251 -22.56 2.34 -1.48
C LYS A 251 -21.95 0.94 -1.67
N LEU A 252 -20.63 0.87 -1.75
CA LEU A 252 -19.90 -0.38 -1.83
C LEU A 252 -20.06 -1.22 -0.56
N MET A 253 -19.85 -0.63 0.63
CA MET A 253 -19.94 -1.34 1.92
C MET A 253 -21.34 -1.86 2.21
N ALA A 254 -22.38 -1.16 1.76
CA ALA A 254 -23.76 -1.64 1.87
C ALA A 254 -23.99 -2.96 1.12
N ARG A 255 -23.20 -3.25 0.10
CA ARG A 255 -23.30 -4.46 -0.73
C ARG A 255 -22.19 -5.48 -0.52
N ARG A 256 -21.14 -5.11 0.19
CA ARG A 256 -19.95 -5.92 0.43
C ARG A 256 -19.40 -5.72 1.83
N ARG A 257 -19.26 -6.81 2.60
CA ARG A 257 -18.80 -6.76 4.00
C ARG A 257 -17.30 -6.50 4.16
N ARG A 258 -16.47 -6.86 3.17
CA ARG A 258 -15.00 -6.73 3.27
C ARG A 258 -14.49 -5.74 2.25
N VAL A 259 -14.10 -4.58 2.73
CA VAL A 259 -13.44 -3.54 1.94
C VAL A 259 -12.10 -3.23 2.59
N THR A 260 -11.03 -3.22 1.79
CA THR A 260 -9.71 -2.80 2.24
C THR A 260 -9.56 -1.32 1.97
N VAL A 261 -9.19 -0.54 2.98
CA VAL A 261 -8.80 0.86 2.80
C VAL A 261 -7.28 0.96 2.67
N ARG A 262 -6.82 1.78 1.73
CA ARG A 262 -5.44 2.23 1.62
C ARG A 262 -5.37 3.69 2.06
N CYS A 263 -4.56 3.93 3.08
CA CYS A 263 -4.24 5.27 3.57
C CYS A 263 -2.79 5.59 3.21
N THR A 264 -2.55 6.71 2.54
CA THR A 264 -1.21 7.19 2.27
C THR A 264 -0.84 8.24 3.30
N MET A 265 0.27 8.02 4.00
CA MET A 265 0.75 8.93 5.04
C MET A 265 1.83 9.83 4.45
N ALA A 266 1.46 11.11 4.26
CA ALA A 266 2.38 12.17 3.92
C ALA A 266 2.81 12.97 5.16
N HIS A 267 3.87 13.77 5.05
CA HIS A 267 4.28 14.67 6.13
C HIS A 267 3.37 15.93 6.22
N PRO A 268 3.08 16.37 7.46
CA PRO A 268 3.37 15.75 8.76
C PRO A 268 2.51 14.50 8.98
N ALA A 269 3.11 13.45 9.58
CA ALA A 269 2.43 12.18 9.79
C ALA A 269 1.30 12.33 10.82
N PRO A 270 0.08 11.87 10.51
CA PRO A 270 -1.02 11.92 11.46
C PRO A 270 -0.80 10.93 12.61
N ASN A 271 -1.47 11.18 13.75
CA ASN A 271 -1.48 10.22 14.84
C ASN A 271 -2.09 8.89 14.38
N MET A 272 -1.25 7.85 14.31
CA MET A 272 -1.61 6.55 13.76
C MET A 272 -2.80 5.92 14.47
N MET A 273 -2.87 6.02 15.81
CA MET A 273 -3.95 5.40 16.58
C MET A 273 -5.30 6.09 16.36
N LYS A 274 -5.30 7.43 16.24
CA LYS A 274 -6.51 8.17 15.87
C LYS A 274 -6.99 7.77 14.47
N LEU A 275 -6.05 7.54 13.55
CA LEU A 275 -6.35 7.13 12.20
C LEU A 275 -6.91 5.69 12.13
N VAL A 276 -6.31 4.76 12.87
CA VAL A 276 -6.83 3.38 12.97
C VAL A 276 -8.25 3.39 13.54
N ARG A 277 -8.49 4.07 14.65
CA ARG A 277 -9.83 4.19 15.24
C ARG A 277 -10.84 4.78 14.26
N PHE A 278 -10.47 5.83 13.54
CA PHE A 278 -11.33 6.40 12.50
C PHE A 278 -11.75 5.37 11.46
N PHE A 279 -10.84 4.52 10.98
CA PHE A 279 -11.16 3.49 9.99
C PHE A 279 -11.96 2.33 10.58
N GLU A 280 -11.73 1.95 11.84
CA GLU A 280 -12.53 0.96 12.56
C GLU A 280 -13.96 1.46 12.76
N ASP A 281 -14.14 2.69 13.23
CA ASP A 281 -15.45 3.34 13.42
C ASP A 281 -16.19 3.49 12.09
N PHE A 282 -15.46 3.71 11.00
CA PHE A 282 -16.03 3.75 9.64
C PHE A 282 -16.53 2.38 9.18
N GLY A 283 -16.00 1.29 9.75
CA GLY A 283 -16.38 -0.09 9.45
C GLY A 283 -15.44 -0.83 8.49
N PHE A 284 -14.22 -0.31 8.26
CA PHE A 284 -13.22 -1.05 7.50
C PHE A 284 -12.67 -2.24 8.28
N THR A 285 -12.50 -3.37 7.59
CA THR A 285 -11.99 -4.61 8.19
C THR A 285 -10.49 -4.83 7.92
N ARG A 286 -9.90 -4.05 7.03
CA ARG A 286 -8.49 -4.13 6.67
C ARG A 286 -7.97 -2.75 6.25
N ILE A 287 -6.87 -2.36 6.88
CA ILE A 287 -6.17 -1.11 6.61
C ILE A 287 -4.80 -1.44 6.02
N VAL A 288 -4.47 -0.83 4.88
CA VAL A 288 -3.14 -0.92 4.25
C VAL A 288 -2.53 0.48 4.25
N ARG A 289 -1.35 0.58 4.81
CA ARG A 289 -0.60 1.83 4.88
C ARG A 289 0.32 1.97 3.68
N GLY A 290 0.20 3.08 2.93
CA GLY A 290 1.21 3.59 2.01
C GLY A 290 2.11 4.61 2.71
N ARG A 291 3.39 4.65 2.36
CA ARG A 291 4.36 5.67 2.78
C ARG A 291 4.84 6.41 1.54
N VAL A 292 4.95 7.73 1.66
CA VAL A 292 5.58 8.58 0.62
C VAL A 292 6.98 8.93 1.08
#